data_da14f623326236a13517a157705872c9
#
_entry.id   da14f623326236a13517a157705872c9
#
_cell.length_a   1.000
_cell.length_b   1.000
_cell.length_c   1.000
_cell.angle_alpha   90.00
_cell.angle_beta   90.00
_cell.angle_gamma   90.00
#
_symmetry.space_group_name_H-M   'P 1'
#
loop_
_entity.id
_entity.type
_entity.pdbx_description
1 polymer ?
#
loop_
_entity_poly.entity_id
_entity_poly.type
_entity_poly.pdbx_seq_one_letter_code
_entity_poly.pdbx_strand_id
1 'polypeptide(L)'
;TVNKVLSDFQINPNETYISLSGGFCLNCPANTHLMSKYKFIGQITIPCINDGGQAIGIGLKYFAENVDNLSFLFKDAYYGDDAGTIDAEFETYIEEVINDMSLFTKDIENDPLIWIAGRAEVGPRALGHRSILADPRMIESKDKLNIIKQRQWWRPVAPIILEEECSSWFEESFSSPYMLNNFTLKQSKRVLVPAIIHMDNTARVQTIGKENDLLYKVLRQFYKETGVPILCNTSLNDKGEPIINTINQAINFALRKNIRIIYFNGKRYLLKSHNLYKERFPLKRNDSYFTKYMKNENLIHELNPFHINELEYILYKSAIGDEEEKDCCNEN
;
A
#
# COMPACT_ATOMS: atom_id res chain seq x y z
N THR A 1 -20.77 21.28 9.38
CA THR A 1 -21.04 21.22 7.92
C THR A 1 -21.96 20.05 7.59
N VAL A 2 -21.65 18.79 7.95
CA VAL A 2 -22.47 17.61 7.60
C VAL A 2 -23.90 17.76 8.11
N ASN A 3 -24.12 18.08 9.40
CA ASN A 3 -25.45 18.32 9.94
C ASN A 3 -26.29 19.33 9.13
N LYS A 4 -25.63 20.42 8.67
CA LYS A 4 -26.30 21.43 7.87
C LYS A 4 -26.76 20.86 6.52
N VAL A 5 -25.91 20.13 5.82
CA VAL A 5 -26.26 19.49 4.53
C VAL A 5 -27.41 18.50 4.73
N LEU A 6 -27.33 17.63 5.74
CA LEU A 6 -28.40 16.66 6.02
C LEU A 6 -29.73 17.34 6.29
N SER A 7 -29.70 18.43 7.04
CA SER A 7 -30.90 19.21 7.38
C SER A 7 -31.44 19.98 6.18
N ASP A 8 -30.60 20.75 5.48
CA ASP A 8 -31.01 21.61 4.36
C ASP A 8 -31.60 20.81 3.19
N PHE A 9 -31.09 19.61 2.96
CA PHE A 9 -31.54 18.71 1.88
C PHE A 9 -32.46 17.57 2.35
N GLN A 10 -32.82 17.53 3.62
CA GLN A 10 -33.70 16.51 4.22
C GLN A 10 -33.18 15.08 3.95
N ILE A 11 -31.84 14.89 4.01
CA ILE A 11 -31.22 13.61 3.76
C ILE A 11 -31.29 12.72 4.99
N ASN A 12 -31.80 11.49 4.83
CA ASN A 12 -31.76 10.47 5.87
C ASN A 12 -30.45 9.68 5.75
N PRO A 13 -29.50 9.80 6.70
CA PRO A 13 -28.24 9.08 6.63
C PRO A 13 -28.39 7.56 6.58
N ASN A 14 -29.41 7.01 7.25
CA ASN A 14 -29.67 5.58 7.30
C ASN A 14 -30.15 5.00 5.94
N GLU A 15 -30.40 5.85 4.97
CA GLU A 15 -30.83 5.50 3.61
C GLU A 15 -29.82 5.99 2.54
N THR A 16 -28.66 6.51 2.99
CA THR A 16 -27.72 7.20 2.11
C THR A 16 -26.30 6.67 2.29
N TYR A 17 -25.55 6.57 1.21
CA TYR A 17 -24.11 6.34 1.22
C TYR A 17 -23.36 7.68 1.32
N ILE A 18 -22.22 7.68 2.04
CA ILE A 18 -21.29 8.81 2.03
C ILE A 18 -20.14 8.51 1.09
N SER A 19 -19.86 9.41 0.15
CA SER A 19 -18.65 9.35 -0.68
C SER A 19 -17.58 10.27 -0.11
N LEU A 20 -16.36 9.74 0.02
CA LEU A 20 -15.22 10.47 0.54
C LEU A 20 -14.15 10.61 -0.56
N SER A 21 -13.60 11.84 -0.70
CA SER A 21 -12.45 12.10 -1.58
C SER A 21 -11.65 13.31 -1.08
N GLY A 22 -10.39 13.40 -1.54
CA GLY A 22 -9.44 14.44 -1.14
C GLY A 22 -8.51 14.00 -0.01
N GLY A 23 -7.40 14.73 0.16
CA GLY A 23 -6.34 14.41 1.12
C GLY A 23 -6.81 14.31 2.57
N PHE A 24 -7.85 15.08 2.96
CA PHE A 24 -8.45 14.99 4.29
C PHE A 24 -9.00 13.59 4.60
N CYS A 25 -9.47 12.86 3.60
CA CYS A 25 -10.03 11.51 3.77
C CYS A 25 -8.98 10.43 4.11
N LEU A 26 -7.70 10.80 4.18
CA LEU A 26 -6.67 9.98 4.83
C LEU A 26 -6.71 10.05 6.37
N ASN A 27 -7.56 10.90 6.93
CA ASN A 27 -7.81 10.99 8.37
C ASN A 27 -8.80 9.89 8.80
N CYS A 28 -8.25 8.68 9.04
CA CYS A 28 -9.03 7.50 9.39
C CYS A 28 -9.97 7.68 10.61
N PRO A 29 -9.54 8.34 11.71
CA PRO A 29 -10.44 8.65 12.82
C PRO A 29 -11.65 9.49 12.41
N ALA A 30 -11.46 10.50 11.55
CA ALA A 30 -12.56 11.33 11.06
C ALA A 30 -13.55 10.52 10.22
N ASN A 31 -13.07 9.67 9.34
CA ASN A 31 -13.91 8.81 8.50
C ASN A 31 -14.76 7.87 9.36
N THR A 32 -14.13 7.18 10.33
CA THR A 32 -14.86 6.30 11.25
C THR A 32 -15.86 7.08 12.10
N HIS A 33 -15.50 8.27 12.59
CA HIS A 33 -16.41 9.12 13.34
C HIS A 33 -17.66 9.52 12.51
N LEU A 34 -17.50 9.81 11.23
CA LEU A 34 -18.63 10.12 10.35
C LEU A 34 -19.59 8.92 10.24
N MET A 35 -19.06 7.73 10.03
CA MET A 35 -19.86 6.51 9.94
C MET A 35 -20.56 6.18 11.26
N SER A 36 -19.84 6.23 12.38
CA SER A 36 -20.37 5.94 13.71
C SER A 36 -21.45 6.95 14.14
N LYS A 37 -21.22 8.24 13.88
CA LYS A 37 -22.12 9.33 14.30
C LYS A 37 -23.40 9.38 13.50
N TYR A 38 -23.31 9.25 12.18
CA TYR A 38 -24.45 9.49 11.28
C TYR A 38 -25.13 8.19 10.84
N LYS A 39 -24.49 7.05 11.02
CA LYS A 39 -25.02 5.72 10.64
C LYS A 39 -25.42 5.64 9.17
N PHE A 40 -24.57 6.20 8.27
CA PHE A 40 -24.74 5.99 6.82
C PHE A 40 -24.79 4.50 6.49
N ILE A 41 -25.51 4.13 5.41
CA ILE A 41 -25.59 2.74 4.94
C ILE A 41 -24.18 2.19 4.65
N GLY A 42 -23.31 3.01 4.06
CA GLY A 42 -21.94 2.64 3.75
C GLY A 42 -21.11 3.84 3.31
N GLN A 43 -19.82 3.57 3.17
CA GLN A 43 -18.81 4.53 2.73
C GLN A 43 -18.31 4.12 1.35
N ILE A 44 -18.46 5.00 0.36
CA ILE A 44 -17.90 4.83 -0.98
C ILE A 44 -16.51 5.46 -0.99
N THR A 45 -15.49 4.65 -1.21
CA THR A 45 -14.09 5.06 -1.24
C THR A 45 -13.37 4.42 -2.42
N ILE A 46 -12.25 5.03 -2.80
CA ILE A 46 -11.32 4.52 -3.82
C ILE A 46 -9.92 4.34 -3.20
N PRO A 47 -9.07 3.48 -3.75
CA PRO A 47 -7.75 3.20 -3.16
C PRO A 47 -6.84 4.44 -3.13
N CYS A 48 -6.95 5.32 -4.12
CA CYS A 48 -6.19 6.57 -4.25
C CYS A 48 -7.04 7.79 -3.90
N ILE A 49 -7.63 7.80 -2.70
CA ILE A 49 -8.59 8.82 -2.22
C ILE A 49 -8.02 10.25 -2.12
N ASN A 50 -6.69 10.38 -2.08
CA ASN A 50 -5.96 11.66 -2.01
C ASN A 50 -5.68 12.23 -3.41
N ASP A 51 -4.84 13.27 -3.47
CA ASP A 51 -4.47 13.97 -4.72
C ASP A 51 -3.90 13.04 -5.80
N GLY A 52 -3.28 11.92 -5.42
CA GLY A 52 -2.83 10.88 -6.35
C GLY A 52 -3.96 10.28 -7.22
N GLY A 53 -5.21 10.38 -6.77
CA GLY A 53 -6.38 9.95 -7.54
C GLY A 53 -6.84 10.90 -8.63
N GLN A 54 -6.35 12.13 -8.67
CA GLN A 54 -6.77 13.14 -9.65
C GLN A 54 -6.47 12.69 -11.09
N ALA A 55 -5.31 12.09 -11.33
CA ALA A 55 -4.95 11.58 -12.65
C ALA A 55 -5.96 10.54 -13.17
N ILE A 56 -6.37 9.60 -12.29
CA ILE A 56 -7.39 8.60 -12.60
C ILE A 56 -8.74 9.28 -12.85
N GLY A 57 -9.11 10.26 -12.00
CA GLY A 57 -10.36 11.01 -12.12
C GLY A 57 -10.47 11.78 -13.44
N ILE A 58 -9.39 12.42 -13.88
CA ILE A 58 -9.32 13.12 -15.16
C ILE A 58 -9.52 12.14 -16.32
N GLY A 59 -8.82 10.99 -16.31
CA GLY A 59 -8.99 9.96 -17.32
C GLY A 59 -10.40 9.40 -17.36
N LEU A 60 -10.99 9.08 -16.21
CA LEU A 60 -12.38 8.60 -16.13
C LEU A 60 -13.39 9.64 -16.61
N LYS A 61 -13.17 10.93 -16.29
CA LYS A 61 -14.02 12.01 -16.79
C LYS A 61 -13.98 12.08 -18.32
N TYR A 62 -12.77 12.03 -18.91
CA TYR A 62 -12.63 12.01 -20.37
C TYR A 62 -13.38 10.82 -21.01
N PHE A 63 -13.23 9.62 -20.45
CA PHE A 63 -13.97 8.46 -20.94
C PHE A 63 -15.48 8.60 -20.78
N ALA A 64 -15.95 9.13 -19.66
CA ALA A 64 -17.39 9.34 -19.43
C ALA A 64 -18.02 10.34 -20.40
N GLU A 65 -17.23 11.29 -20.92
CA GLU A 65 -17.69 12.27 -21.92
C GLU A 65 -17.59 11.78 -23.37
N ASN A 66 -16.78 10.78 -23.65
CA ASN A 66 -16.47 10.34 -25.01
C ASN A 66 -16.82 8.87 -25.31
N VAL A 67 -17.28 8.12 -24.32
CA VAL A 67 -17.64 6.70 -24.48
C VAL A 67 -19.05 6.47 -23.97
N ASP A 68 -19.94 6.05 -24.88
CA ASP A 68 -21.30 5.73 -24.51
C ASP A 68 -21.36 4.53 -23.55
N ASN A 69 -22.24 4.63 -22.54
CA ASN A 69 -22.47 3.57 -21.54
C ASN A 69 -21.21 3.11 -20.78
N LEU A 70 -20.29 4.03 -20.49
CA LEU A 70 -19.12 3.72 -19.68
C LEU A 70 -19.57 3.17 -18.31
N SER A 71 -19.21 1.92 -18.05
CA SER A 71 -19.33 1.32 -16.72
C SER A 71 -17.94 1.04 -16.18
N PHE A 72 -17.56 1.69 -15.08
CA PHE A 72 -16.29 1.49 -14.42
C PHE A 72 -16.50 1.25 -12.91
N LEU A 73 -15.88 0.19 -12.41
CA LEU A 73 -15.87 -0.13 -10.99
C LEU A 73 -14.44 -0.47 -10.57
N PHE A 74 -13.94 0.20 -9.54
CA PHE A 74 -12.74 -0.24 -8.86
C PHE A 74 -13.03 -1.58 -8.16
N LYS A 75 -12.44 -2.67 -8.68
CA LYS A 75 -12.58 -3.99 -8.06
C LYS A 75 -11.64 -4.17 -6.87
N ASP A 76 -10.46 -3.53 -6.95
CA ASP A 76 -9.39 -3.62 -5.96
C ASP A 76 -8.50 -2.36 -6.03
N ALA A 77 -7.29 -2.42 -5.49
CA ALA A 77 -6.32 -1.34 -5.53
C ALA A 77 -5.14 -1.59 -6.50
N TYR A 78 -5.10 -2.71 -7.21
CA TYR A 78 -3.89 -3.23 -7.84
C TYR A 78 -3.79 -2.88 -9.33
N TYR A 79 -3.77 -1.57 -9.62
CA TYR A 79 -3.71 -1.02 -10.98
C TYR A 79 -2.33 -0.46 -11.37
N GLY A 80 -1.32 -0.57 -10.46
CA GLY A 80 0.05 -0.17 -10.74
C GLY A 80 0.80 -1.16 -11.64
N ASP A 81 2.14 -1.06 -11.70
CA ASP A 81 2.96 -1.93 -12.53
C ASP A 81 3.16 -3.32 -11.91
N ASP A 82 3.50 -4.29 -12.76
CA ASP A 82 3.98 -5.59 -12.34
C ASP A 82 5.36 -5.46 -11.66
N ALA A 83 5.68 -6.43 -10.79
CA ALA A 83 6.95 -6.44 -10.07
C ALA A 83 8.15 -6.82 -10.95
N GLY A 84 7.93 -7.25 -12.18
CA GLY A 84 8.98 -7.69 -13.10
C GLY A 84 9.60 -9.04 -12.74
N THR A 85 10.80 -9.26 -13.24
CA THR A 85 11.61 -10.48 -13.04
C THR A 85 12.86 -10.18 -12.24
N ILE A 86 13.47 -11.21 -11.65
CA ILE A 86 14.71 -11.08 -10.89
C ILE A 86 15.87 -11.01 -11.88
N ASP A 87 16.72 -9.98 -11.74
CA ASP A 87 17.91 -9.81 -12.56
C ASP A 87 19.03 -10.73 -12.09
N ALA A 88 19.89 -11.16 -13.02
CA ALA A 88 20.97 -12.12 -12.78
C ALA A 88 21.91 -11.72 -11.62
N GLU A 89 22.13 -10.42 -11.39
CA GLU A 89 22.95 -9.93 -10.28
C GLU A 89 22.32 -10.28 -8.91
N PHE A 90 20.99 -10.24 -8.80
CA PHE A 90 20.26 -10.55 -7.58
C PHE A 90 20.04 -12.04 -7.36
N GLU A 91 20.05 -12.86 -8.43
CA GLU A 91 19.98 -14.31 -8.32
C GLU A 91 21.10 -14.87 -7.44
N THR A 92 22.28 -14.24 -7.45
CA THR A 92 23.43 -14.64 -6.64
C THR A 92 23.18 -14.56 -5.14
N TYR A 93 22.23 -13.73 -4.70
CA TYR A 93 21.84 -13.56 -3.31
C TYR A 93 20.69 -14.48 -2.89
N ILE A 94 20.16 -15.30 -3.78
CA ILE A 94 19.12 -16.28 -3.46
C ILE A 94 19.80 -17.59 -3.04
N GLU A 95 19.43 -18.08 -1.85
CA GLU A 95 19.92 -19.36 -1.31
C GLU A 95 18.99 -20.51 -1.70
N GLU A 96 17.69 -20.27 -1.57
CA GLU A 96 16.66 -21.28 -1.77
C GLU A 96 15.40 -20.66 -2.34
N VAL A 97 14.72 -21.40 -3.21
CA VAL A 97 13.38 -21.06 -3.71
C VAL A 97 12.43 -22.22 -3.46
N ILE A 98 11.34 -21.97 -2.75
CA ILE A 98 10.24 -22.94 -2.54
C ILE A 98 9.03 -22.44 -3.31
N ASN A 99 8.45 -23.28 -4.17
CA ASN A 99 7.35 -22.91 -5.06
C ASN A 99 5.97 -23.00 -4.39
N ASP A 100 5.91 -22.74 -3.09
CA ASP A 100 4.67 -22.69 -2.33
C ASP A 100 4.78 -21.75 -1.12
N MET A 101 3.73 -21.68 -0.31
CA MET A 101 3.62 -20.82 0.86
C MET A 101 3.49 -21.62 2.15
N SER A 102 3.81 -22.91 2.16
CA SER A 102 3.60 -23.81 3.30
C SER A 102 4.38 -23.39 4.56
N LEU A 103 5.51 -22.71 4.39
CA LEU A 103 6.33 -22.22 5.51
C LEU A 103 5.95 -20.81 6.01
N PHE A 104 4.92 -20.19 5.44
CA PHE A 104 4.59 -18.78 5.74
C PHE A 104 4.43 -18.49 7.23
N THR A 105 3.63 -19.27 7.94
CA THR A 105 3.40 -19.07 9.38
C THR A 105 4.71 -19.19 10.18
N LYS A 106 5.51 -20.21 9.88
CA LYS A 106 6.80 -20.42 10.55
C LYS A 106 7.79 -19.29 10.27
N ASP A 107 7.82 -18.79 9.05
CA ASP A 107 8.72 -17.71 8.66
C ASP A 107 8.37 -16.40 9.35
N ILE A 108 7.07 -16.04 9.39
CA ILE A 108 6.61 -14.76 9.95
C ILE A 108 6.65 -14.73 11.48
N GLU A 109 6.59 -15.89 12.15
CA GLU A 109 6.76 -16.01 13.62
C GLU A 109 8.14 -15.58 14.08
N ASN A 110 9.16 -15.77 13.25
CA ASN A 110 10.53 -15.45 13.61
C ASN A 110 10.87 -13.99 13.37
N ASP A 111 10.59 -13.49 12.14
CA ASP A 111 10.98 -12.15 11.73
C ASP A 111 9.99 -11.57 10.70
N PRO A 112 9.93 -10.23 10.56
CA PRO A 112 9.22 -9.60 9.45
C PRO A 112 9.76 -10.10 8.11
N LEU A 113 8.85 -10.28 7.16
CA LEU A 113 9.16 -10.71 5.81
C LEU A 113 8.60 -9.74 4.77
N ILE A 114 9.15 -9.79 3.56
CA ILE A 114 8.65 -9.02 2.42
C ILE A 114 7.60 -9.84 1.68
N TRP A 115 6.51 -9.17 1.32
CA TRP A 115 5.43 -9.74 0.55
C TRP A 115 5.19 -8.93 -0.71
N ILE A 116 5.30 -9.60 -1.87
CA ILE A 116 5.05 -9.02 -3.19
C ILE A 116 4.11 -9.94 -3.96
N ALA A 117 3.02 -9.36 -4.48
CA ALA A 117 2.07 -10.07 -5.32
C ALA A 117 1.65 -9.20 -6.51
N GLY A 118 1.53 -9.80 -7.68
CA GLY A 118 1.00 -9.19 -8.89
C GLY A 118 1.38 -7.72 -9.12
N ARG A 119 0.41 -6.94 -9.56
CA ARG A 119 0.57 -5.49 -9.80
C ARG A 119 0.58 -4.70 -8.49
N ALA A 120 1.31 -3.58 -8.49
CA ALA A 120 1.38 -2.69 -7.34
C ALA A 120 0.04 -2.01 -7.04
N GLU A 121 -0.12 -1.60 -5.79
CA GLU A 121 -1.24 -0.78 -5.39
C GLU A 121 -1.15 0.62 -5.99
N VAL A 122 -2.30 1.22 -6.34
CA VAL A 122 -2.41 2.65 -6.57
C VAL A 122 -2.79 3.35 -5.26
N GLY A 123 -2.20 4.55 -5.03
CA GLY A 123 -2.46 5.33 -3.81
C GLY A 123 -1.35 5.25 -2.77
N PRO A 124 -1.54 5.92 -1.61
CA PRO A 124 -0.48 6.16 -0.65
C PRO A 124 -0.27 5.02 0.37
N ARG A 125 -1.00 3.92 0.25
CA ARG A 125 -0.99 2.80 1.21
C ARG A 125 -0.53 1.51 0.56
N ALA A 126 0.32 0.76 1.27
CA ALA A 126 0.54 -0.64 0.94
C ALA A 126 -0.66 -1.46 1.41
N LEU A 127 -1.27 -2.18 0.51
CA LEU A 127 -2.52 -2.91 0.71
C LEU A 127 -2.35 -4.42 0.49
N GLY A 128 -1.13 -4.92 0.64
CA GLY A 128 -0.84 -6.35 0.58
C GLY A 128 -0.25 -6.83 -0.75
N HIS A 129 0.21 -5.93 -1.63
CA HIS A 129 1.00 -6.30 -2.81
C HIS A 129 2.44 -5.77 -2.77
N ARG A 130 2.72 -4.71 -2.03
CA ARG A 130 4.07 -4.16 -1.79
C ARG A 130 4.22 -3.88 -0.30
N SER A 131 4.30 -4.96 0.48
CA SER A 131 4.17 -4.93 1.93
C SER A 131 5.36 -5.55 2.66
N ILE A 132 5.60 -5.09 3.88
CA ILE A 132 6.35 -5.83 4.89
C ILE A 132 5.32 -6.34 5.88
N LEU A 133 5.27 -7.64 6.06
CA LEU A 133 4.35 -8.33 6.97
C LEU A 133 5.09 -8.81 8.22
N ALA A 134 4.39 -8.88 9.36
CA ALA A 134 4.91 -9.42 10.61
C ALA A 134 3.79 -10.05 11.46
N ASP A 135 4.18 -10.86 12.42
CA ASP A 135 3.26 -11.50 13.36
C ASP A 135 2.71 -10.47 14.36
N PRO A 136 1.38 -10.28 14.47
CA PRO A 136 0.79 -9.32 15.40
C PRO A 136 0.81 -9.75 16.87
N ARG A 137 1.05 -11.04 17.15
CA ARG A 137 0.99 -11.64 18.50
C ARG A 137 2.16 -11.20 19.40
N MET A 138 3.26 -10.75 18.80
CA MET A 138 4.48 -10.33 19.50
C MET A 138 4.63 -8.82 19.42
N ILE A 139 4.78 -8.14 20.56
CA ILE A 139 4.99 -6.68 20.60
C ILE A 139 6.28 -6.28 19.89
N GLU A 140 7.29 -7.14 19.92
CA GLU A 140 8.58 -6.97 19.24
C GLU A 140 8.45 -6.83 17.73
N SER A 141 7.40 -7.38 17.14
CA SER A 141 7.12 -7.21 15.70
C SER A 141 6.93 -5.74 15.32
N LYS A 142 6.24 -4.96 16.17
CA LYS A 142 6.12 -3.51 16.01
C LYS A 142 7.47 -2.82 16.08
N ASP A 143 8.30 -3.19 17.04
CA ASP A 143 9.62 -2.57 17.22
C ASP A 143 10.55 -2.91 16.05
N LYS A 144 10.60 -4.19 15.63
CA LYS A 144 11.35 -4.61 14.44
C LYS A 144 10.91 -3.84 13.18
N LEU A 145 9.61 -3.71 12.93
CA LEU A 145 9.08 -2.95 11.81
C LEU A 145 9.44 -1.47 11.88
N ASN A 146 9.39 -0.85 13.06
CA ASN A 146 9.77 0.55 13.24
C ASN A 146 11.27 0.78 13.04
N ILE A 147 12.13 -0.17 13.46
CA ILE A 147 13.58 -0.13 13.20
C ILE A 147 13.86 -0.27 11.69
N ILE A 148 13.28 -1.26 11.02
CA ILE A 148 13.41 -1.45 9.57
C ILE A 148 13.05 -0.17 8.82
N LYS A 149 11.94 0.48 9.20
CA LYS A 149 11.41 1.71 8.61
C LYS A 149 12.14 2.98 9.07
N GLN A 150 13.11 2.90 9.96
CA GLN A 150 13.83 4.04 10.55
C GLN A 150 12.87 5.15 11.04
N ARG A 151 11.81 4.75 11.73
CA ARG A 151 10.79 5.66 12.25
C ARG A 151 10.67 5.55 13.77
N GLN A 152 9.93 6.47 14.37
CA GLN A 152 9.77 6.55 15.81
C GLN A 152 9.13 5.26 16.37
N TRP A 153 9.62 4.78 17.52
CA TRP A 153 9.19 3.55 18.18
C TRP A 153 7.68 3.51 18.51
N TRP A 154 7.09 4.67 18.79
CA TRP A 154 5.67 4.78 19.16
C TRP A 154 4.71 4.68 17.97
N ARG A 155 5.20 4.72 16.73
CA ARG A 155 4.33 4.63 15.56
C ARG A 155 3.59 3.29 15.52
N PRO A 156 2.26 3.34 15.30
CA PRO A 156 1.47 2.13 15.17
C PRO A 156 1.76 1.40 13.86
N VAL A 157 1.51 0.10 13.88
CA VAL A 157 1.50 -0.76 12.68
C VAL A 157 0.06 -1.12 12.36
N ALA A 158 -0.29 -1.02 11.09
CA ALA A 158 -1.65 -1.32 10.64
C ALA A 158 -1.88 -2.84 10.56
N PRO A 159 -3.06 -3.35 10.96
CA PRO A 159 -3.45 -4.72 10.70
C PRO A 159 -4.08 -4.92 9.32
N ILE A 160 -3.82 -6.10 8.74
CA ILE A 160 -4.68 -6.72 7.73
C ILE A 160 -5.46 -7.82 8.43
N ILE A 161 -6.77 -7.88 8.21
CA ILE A 161 -7.66 -8.90 8.79
C ILE A 161 -8.54 -9.53 7.71
N LEU A 162 -8.88 -10.83 7.88
CA LEU A 162 -9.94 -11.47 7.10
C LEU A 162 -11.26 -10.71 7.29
N GLU A 163 -11.91 -10.31 6.19
CA GLU A 163 -13.11 -9.47 6.26
C GLU A 163 -14.23 -10.13 7.07
N GLU A 164 -14.44 -11.44 6.89
CA GLU A 164 -15.42 -12.22 7.62
C GLU A 164 -15.18 -12.28 9.14
N GLU A 165 -13.95 -12.05 9.58
CA GLU A 165 -13.58 -12.06 10.99
C GLU A 165 -13.55 -10.66 11.63
N CYS A 166 -13.65 -9.59 10.83
CA CYS A 166 -13.47 -8.23 11.30
C CYS A 166 -14.39 -7.89 12.49
N SER A 167 -15.67 -8.20 12.37
CA SER A 167 -16.67 -7.95 13.41
C SER A 167 -16.46 -8.78 14.69
N SER A 168 -15.78 -9.92 14.61
CA SER A 168 -15.43 -10.75 15.76
C SER A 168 -14.28 -10.15 16.58
N TRP A 169 -13.44 -9.28 15.96
CA TRP A 169 -12.26 -8.68 16.58
C TRP A 169 -12.41 -7.20 16.91
N PHE A 170 -13.16 -6.45 16.10
CA PHE A 170 -13.33 -5.00 16.24
C PHE A 170 -14.78 -4.61 16.51
N GLU A 171 -14.95 -3.53 17.25
CA GLU A 171 -16.25 -2.95 17.58
C GLU A 171 -16.74 -2.09 16.40
N GLU A 172 -18.05 -2.12 16.12
CA GLU A 172 -18.72 -1.33 15.07
C GLU A 172 -17.97 -1.33 13.72
N SER A 173 -17.28 -2.43 13.39
CA SER A 173 -16.47 -2.53 12.19
C SER A 173 -17.29 -2.85 10.93
N PHE A 174 -16.78 -2.43 9.80
CA PHE A 174 -17.33 -2.66 8.46
C PHE A 174 -16.19 -2.87 7.48
N SER A 175 -16.49 -3.19 6.21
CA SER A 175 -15.48 -3.38 5.16
C SER A 175 -14.62 -2.12 4.98
N SER A 176 -13.30 -2.29 5.07
CA SER A 176 -12.29 -1.23 4.96
C SER A 176 -11.10 -1.70 4.12
N PRO A 177 -11.28 -1.95 2.81
CA PRO A 177 -10.26 -2.57 1.98
C PRO A 177 -9.04 -1.66 1.75
N TYR A 178 -9.20 -0.35 1.88
CA TYR A 178 -8.15 0.63 1.56
C TYR A 178 -7.50 1.28 2.79
N MET A 179 -7.67 0.69 3.98
CA MET A 179 -7.01 1.18 5.21
C MET A 179 -7.37 2.64 5.55
N LEU A 180 -8.65 3.00 5.38
CA LEU A 180 -9.17 4.37 5.56
C LEU A 180 -9.96 4.57 6.86
N ASN A 181 -10.08 3.54 7.68
CA ASN A 181 -10.86 3.55 8.91
C ASN A 181 -10.06 3.01 10.10
N ASN A 182 -10.33 3.55 11.28
CA ASN A 182 -9.84 3.03 12.55
C ASN A 182 -11.01 2.34 13.27
N PHE A 183 -10.77 1.15 13.78
CA PHE A 183 -11.75 0.45 14.61
C PHE A 183 -11.18 0.17 16.00
N THR A 184 -12.04 0.19 17.01
CA THR A 184 -11.66 -0.16 18.38
C THR A 184 -11.53 -1.68 18.51
N LEU A 185 -10.38 -2.15 18.97
CA LEU A 185 -10.16 -3.58 19.20
C LEU A 185 -10.92 -4.01 20.46
N LYS A 186 -11.70 -5.09 20.36
CA LYS A 186 -12.45 -5.66 21.50
C LYS A 186 -11.51 -6.00 22.65
N GLN A 187 -11.90 -5.67 23.87
CA GLN A 187 -11.04 -5.81 25.05
C GLN A 187 -10.47 -7.21 25.20
N SER A 188 -11.26 -8.25 24.98
CA SER A 188 -10.84 -9.66 25.07
C SER A 188 -9.81 -10.08 24.04
N LYS A 189 -9.63 -9.31 22.96
CA LYS A 189 -8.70 -9.60 21.84
C LYS A 189 -7.37 -8.87 21.95
N ARG A 190 -7.28 -7.82 22.78
CA ARG A 190 -6.10 -6.94 22.85
C ARG A 190 -4.81 -7.67 23.24
N VAL A 191 -4.89 -8.61 24.17
CA VAL A 191 -3.73 -9.39 24.61
C VAL A 191 -3.19 -10.32 23.52
N LEU A 192 -4.02 -10.67 22.54
CA LEU A 192 -3.64 -11.61 21.48
C LEU A 192 -2.85 -10.94 20.34
N VAL A 193 -2.96 -9.61 20.17
CA VAL A 193 -2.37 -8.88 19.03
C VAL A 193 -1.78 -7.53 19.47
N PRO A 194 -0.85 -7.51 20.44
CA PRO A 194 -0.33 -6.28 21.02
C PRO A 194 0.41 -5.39 20.03
N ALA A 195 0.94 -5.93 18.94
CA ALA A 195 1.74 -5.17 17.97
C ALA A 195 0.94 -4.16 17.15
N ILE A 196 -0.39 -4.34 17.01
CA ILE A 196 -1.23 -3.50 16.14
C ILE A 196 -2.03 -2.42 16.87
N ILE A 197 -1.96 -2.40 18.21
CA ILE A 197 -2.83 -1.55 19.02
C ILE A 197 -2.25 -0.15 19.16
N HIS A 198 -3.07 0.87 18.88
CA HIS A 198 -2.77 2.26 19.20
C HIS A 198 -2.99 2.55 20.68
N MET A 199 -2.49 3.69 21.17
CA MET A 199 -2.62 4.09 22.58
C MET A 199 -4.08 4.26 23.03
N ASP A 200 -4.99 4.55 22.10
CA ASP A 200 -6.43 4.68 22.33
C ASP A 200 -7.21 3.38 22.11
N ASN A 201 -6.52 2.24 22.01
CA ASN A 201 -7.06 0.92 21.71
C ASN A 201 -7.70 0.76 20.33
N THR A 202 -7.48 1.68 19.43
CA THR A 202 -7.88 1.54 18.03
C THR A 202 -6.77 0.90 17.18
N ALA A 203 -7.14 0.50 15.96
CA ALA A 203 -6.19 0.14 14.92
C ALA A 203 -6.71 0.62 13.56
N ARG A 204 -5.80 1.02 12.67
CA ARG A 204 -6.13 1.39 11.29
C ARG A 204 -6.19 0.14 10.42
N VAL A 205 -7.40 -0.36 10.21
CA VAL A 205 -7.64 -1.70 9.69
C VAL A 205 -7.74 -1.72 8.17
N GLN A 206 -7.12 -2.74 7.57
CA GLN A 206 -7.42 -3.20 6.22
C GLN A 206 -8.17 -4.52 6.33
N THR A 207 -9.37 -4.60 5.75
CA THR A 207 -10.07 -5.87 5.53
C THR A 207 -9.67 -6.46 4.18
N ILE A 208 -9.50 -7.77 4.10
CA ILE A 208 -9.30 -8.50 2.84
C ILE A 208 -10.30 -9.63 2.71
N GLY A 209 -10.88 -9.74 1.52
CA GLY A 209 -11.74 -10.83 1.12
C GLY A 209 -11.04 -11.78 0.14
N LYS A 210 -11.82 -12.67 -0.43
CA LYS A 210 -11.34 -13.73 -1.34
C LYS A 210 -10.76 -13.19 -2.65
N GLU A 211 -11.07 -11.96 -3.01
CA GLU A 211 -10.55 -11.28 -4.19
C GLU A 211 -9.02 -11.08 -4.13
N ASN A 212 -8.44 -11.00 -2.93
CA ASN A 212 -6.99 -10.98 -2.72
C ASN A 212 -6.46 -12.41 -2.50
N ASP A 213 -6.48 -13.21 -3.54
CA ASP A 213 -6.33 -14.67 -3.49
C ASP A 213 -5.10 -15.16 -2.71
N LEU A 214 -3.90 -14.66 -3.01
CA LEU A 214 -2.67 -15.13 -2.36
C LEU A 214 -2.58 -14.71 -0.90
N LEU A 215 -2.84 -13.44 -0.59
CA LEU A 215 -2.76 -12.94 0.77
C LEU A 215 -3.89 -13.51 1.63
N TYR A 216 -5.09 -13.65 1.06
CA TYR A 216 -6.20 -14.30 1.74
C TYR A 216 -5.89 -15.75 2.10
N LYS A 217 -5.27 -16.51 1.20
CA LYS A 217 -4.86 -17.91 1.45
C LYS A 217 -3.87 -18.03 2.61
N VAL A 218 -2.81 -17.22 2.60
CA VAL A 218 -1.81 -17.29 3.69
C VAL A 218 -2.35 -16.80 5.01
N LEU A 219 -3.22 -15.77 5.01
CA LEU A 219 -3.86 -15.31 6.24
C LEU A 219 -4.87 -16.34 6.78
N ARG A 220 -5.58 -17.04 5.91
CA ARG A 220 -6.43 -18.17 6.31
C ARG A 220 -5.62 -19.32 6.90
N GLN A 221 -4.45 -19.63 6.33
CA GLN A 221 -3.53 -20.61 6.87
C GLN A 221 -3.03 -20.17 8.25
N PHE A 222 -2.53 -18.95 8.36
CA PHE A 222 -2.06 -18.37 9.63
C PHE A 222 -3.17 -18.40 10.69
N TYR A 223 -4.41 -18.02 10.33
CA TYR A 223 -5.57 -18.12 11.23
C TYR A 223 -5.84 -19.52 11.70
N LYS A 224 -5.82 -20.51 10.80
CA LYS A 224 -6.02 -21.92 11.15
C LYS A 224 -4.98 -22.44 12.13
N GLU A 225 -3.74 -22.01 12.00
CA GLU A 225 -2.62 -22.49 12.80
C GLU A 225 -2.48 -21.73 14.14
N THR A 226 -2.87 -20.45 14.18
CA THR A 226 -2.64 -19.58 15.34
C THR A 226 -3.90 -19.14 16.08
N GLY A 227 -5.06 -19.25 15.47
CA GLY A 227 -6.32 -18.68 15.97
C GLY A 227 -6.43 -17.16 15.80
N VAL A 228 -5.48 -16.51 15.09
CA VAL A 228 -5.45 -15.06 14.87
C VAL A 228 -5.62 -14.73 13.38
N PRO A 229 -6.73 -14.10 12.96
CA PRO A 229 -7.00 -13.78 11.55
C PRO A 229 -6.37 -12.46 11.11
N ILE A 230 -5.23 -12.08 11.69
CA ILE A 230 -4.62 -10.75 11.56
C ILE A 230 -3.12 -10.89 11.29
N LEU A 231 -2.59 -10.03 10.40
CA LEU A 231 -1.16 -9.79 10.23
C LEU A 231 -0.85 -8.29 10.39
N CYS A 232 0.36 -7.97 10.88
CA CYS A 232 0.92 -6.63 10.76
C CYS A 232 1.23 -6.30 9.31
N ASN A 233 0.88 -5.09 8.86
CA ASN A 233 1.20 -4.59 7.53
C ASN A 233 1.85 -3.20 7.59
N THR A 234 2.96 -3.04 6.90
CA THR A 234 3.54 -1.72 6.62
C THR A 234 4.07 -1.66 5.19
N SER A 235 4.17 -0.46 4.64
CA SER A 235 4.62 -0.25 3.26
C SER A 235 6.06 -0.70 3.05
N LEU A 236 6.30 -1.38 1.93
CA LEU A 236 7.63 -1.79 1.48
C LEU A 236 8.36 -0.59 0.87
N ASN A 237 9.09 0.14 1.69
CA ASN A 237 9.94 1.28 1.29
C ASN A 237 10.81 1.75 2.44
N ASP A 238 11.89 2.45 2.11
CA ASP A 238 12.74 3.13 3.08
C ASP A 238 12.17 4.51 3.48
N LYS A 239 12.80 5.18 4.44
CA LYS A 239 12.45 6.54 4.82
C LYS A 239 12.73 7.50 3.66
N GLY A 240 11.70 8.23 3.23
CA GLY A 240 11.79 9.16 2.10
C GLY A 240 11.70 8.52 0.72
N GLU A 241 11.66 7.19 0.64
CA GLU A 241 11.47 6.45 -0.59
C GLU A 241 9.97 6.24 -0.87
N PRO A 242 9.48 6.32 -2.12
CA PRO A 242 8.15 5.85 -2.48
C PRO A 242 8.02 4.34 -2.26
N ILE A 243 6.78 3.82 -2.21
CA ILE A 243 6.56 2.37 -2.12
C ILE A 243 7.28 1.67 -3.27
N ILE A 244 8.08 0.66 -2.95
CA ILE A 244 8.87 -0.14 -3.90
C ILE A 244 7.95 -0.78 -4.92
N ASN A 245 8.36 -0.79 -6.19
CA ASN A 245 7.55 -1.29 -7.29
C ASN A 245 8.00 -2.67 -7.78
N THR A 246 9.33 -2.87 -7.96
CA THR A 246 9.87 -4.08 -8.59
C THR A 246 10.47 -5.06 -7.59
N ILE A 247 10.59 -6.34 -8.03
CA ILE A 247 11.22 -7.38 -7.21
C ILE A 247 12.71 -7.08 -6.96
N ASN A 248 13.42 -6.49 -7.92
CA ASN A 248 14.84 -6.15 -7.77
C ASN A 248 15.04 -5.05 -6.72
N GLN A 249 14.19 -4.04 -6.70
CA GLN A 249 14.16 -3.03 -5.63
C GLN A 249 13.87 -3.66 -4.27
N ALA A 250 12.99 -4.65 -4.21
CA ALA A 250 12.67 -5.35 -2.98
C ALA A 250 13.82 -6.22 -2.46
N ILE A 251 14.56 -6.90 -3.34
CA ILE A 251 15.75 -7.66 -2.96
C ILE A 251 16.84 -6.70 -2.46
N ASN A 252 17.08 -5.58 -3.17
CA ASN A 252 17.99 -4.54 -2.68
C ASN A 252 17.58 -4.05 -1.28
N PHE A 253 16.31 -3.75 -1.06
CA PHE A 253 15.80 -3.35 0.24
C PHE A 253 16.02 -4.44 1.30
N ALA A 254 15.70 -5.70 1.00
CA ALA A 254 15.86 -6.84 1.88
C ALA A 254 17.32 -7.02 2.32
N LEU A 255 18.25 -6.95 1.38
CA LEU A 255 19.68 -7.08 1.62
C LEU A 255 20.21 -5.94 2.50
N ARG A 256 19.81 -4.70 2.23
CA ARG A 256 20.19 -3.52 3.03
C ARG A 256 19.61 -3.54 4.46
N LYS A 257 18.42 -4.11 4.64
CA LYS A 257 17.69 -4.13 5.94
C LYS A 257 17.81 -5.46 6.67
N ASN A 258 18.63 -6.39 6.16
CA ASN A 258 18.84 -7.72 6.72
C ASN A 258 17.56 -8.53 6.88
N ILE A 259 16.65 -8.42 5.91
CA ILE A 259 15.43 -9.24 5.84
C ILE A 259 15.76 -10.48 5.00
N ARG A 260 15.55 -11.66 5.56
CA ARG A 260 16.00 -12.91 4.92
C ARG A 260 14.98 -13.50 3.96
N ILE A 261 13.70 -13.19 4.11
CA ILE A 261 12.62 -13.91 3.42
C ILE A 261 11.78 -12.94 2.61
N ILE A 262 11.58 -13.28 1.34
CA ILE A 262 10.66 -12.63 0.43
C ILE A 262 9.67 -13.67 -0.08
N TYR A 263 8.39 -13.37 0.03
CA TYR A 263 7.34 -14.06 -0.72
C TYR A 263 7.00 -13.24 -1.97
N PHE A 264 7.23 -13.83 -3.13
CA PHE A 264 6.98 -13.20 -4.42
C PHE A 264 6.09 -14.09 -5.29
N ASN A 265 4.89 -13.61 -5.61
CA ASN A 265 3.89 -14.31 -6.42
C ASN A 265 3.66 -15.77 -5.98
N GLY A 266 3.50 -15.97 -4.67
CA GLY A 266 3.22 -17.29 -4.10
C GLY A 266 4.43 -18.21 -3.94
N LYS A 267 5.65 -17.73 -4.23
CA LYS A 267 6.90 -18.45 -4.03
C LYS A 267 7.70 -17.83 -2.90
N ARG A 268 8.35 -18.67 -2.12
CA ARG A 268 9.24 -18.27 -1.04
C ARG A 268 10.68 -18.18 -1.54
N TYR A 269 11.34 -17.07 -1.27
CA TYR A 269 12.76 -16.84 -1.55
C TYR A 269 13.51 -16.61 -0.26
N LEU A 270 14.50 -17.46 0.04
CA LEU A 270 15.45 -17.27 1.14
C LEU A 270 16.68 -16.57 0.61
N LEU A 271 17.04 -15.44 1.21
CA LEU A 271 18.22 -14.66 0.83
C LEU A 271 19.43 -15.00 1.71
N LYS A 272 20.60 -14.89 1.11
CA LYS A 272 21.92 -15.11 1.73
C LYS A 272 22.86 -13.93 1.53
N SER A 273 24.01 -14.00 2.16
CA SER A 273 25.15 -13.11 1.90
C SER A 273 24.88 -11.61 2.10
N HIS A 274 23.95 -11.25 2.99
CA HIS A 274 23.60 -9.86 3.30
C HIS A 274 24.84 -9.03 3.70
N ASN A 275 25.80 -9.61 4.42
CA ASN A 275 27.05 -8.96 4.83
C ASN A 275 28.01 -8.65 3.67
N LEU A 276 27.83 -9.28 2.51
CA LEU A 276 28.60 -9.04 1.30
C LEU A 276 27.96 -7.97 0.42
N TYR A 277 26.68 -7.66 0.64
CA TYR A 277 25.98 -6.62 -0.11
C TYR A 277 26.43 -5.22 0.35
N LYS A 278 27.07 -4.48 -0.56
CA LYS A 278 27.73 -3.21 -0.24
C LYS A 278 26.87 -1.97 -0.56
N GLU A 279 25.84 -2.15 -1.37
CA GLU A 279 24.95 -1.05 -1.73
C GLU A 279 24.19 -0.55 -0.48
N ARG A 280 24.21 0.76 -0.26
CA ARG A 280 23.58 1.39 0.92
C ARG A 280 22.31 2.15 0.58
N PHE A 281 22.08 2.39 -0.70
CA PHE A 281 20.98 3.22 -1.18
C PHE A 281 19.90 2.39 -1.89
N PRO A 282 18.65 2.88 -1.91
CA PRO A 282 17.63 2.33 -2.78
C PRO A 282 18.10 2.28 -4.23
N LEU A 283 17.72 1.22 -4.96
CA LEU A 283 17.89 1.23 -6.40
C LEU A 283 17.10 2.39 -6.99
N LYS A 284 17.73 3.13 -7.89
CA LYS A 284 17.03 4.12 -8.70
C LYS A 284 15.85 3.43 -9.39
N ARG A 285 14.70 4.08 -9.43
CA ARG A 285 13.60 3.60 -10.25
C ARG A 285 14.07 3.70 -11.70
N ASN A 286 14.18 2.56 -12.34
CA ASN A 286 14.37 2.56 -13.79
C ASN A 286 13.23 3.32 -14.41
N ASP A 287 13.59 4.08 -15.43
CA ASP A 287 12.68 4.90 -16.20
C ASP A 287 11.36 4.20 -16.40
N SER A 288 10.37 4.74 -15.76
CA SER A 288 9.01 4.29 -15.95
C SER A 288 8.67 4.38 -17.42
N TYR A 289 7.68 3.62 -17.86
CA TYR A 289 7.01 3.76 -19.14
C TYR A 289 6.82 5.24 -19.55
N PHE A 290 6.62 6.12 -18.60
CA PHE A 290 6.47 7.55 -18.73
C PHE A 290 7.72 8.24 -19.32
N THR A 291 8.94 7.91 -18.85
CA THR A 291 10.19 8.48 -19.38
C THR A 291 10.42 8.08 -20.83
N LYS A 292 10.00 6.85 -21.21
CA LYS A 292 10.07 6.39 -22.60
C LYS A 292 9.14 7.21 -23.52
N TYR A 293 7.97 7.60 -23.02
CA TYR A 293 7.04 8.49 -23.75
C TYR A 293 7.52 9.93 -23.81
N MET A 294 8.09 10.44 -22.70
CA MET A 294 8.56 11.83 -22.62
C MET A 294 9.78 12.11 -23.49
N LYS A 295 10.52 11.10 -23.94
CA LYS A 295 11.59 11.24 -24.94
C LYS A 295 11.05 11.43 -26.37
N ASN A 296 9.75 11.35 -26.57
CA ASN A 296 9.10 11.58 -27.85
C ASN A 296 8.54 13.02 -27.88
N GLU A 297 9.25 13.94 -28.53
CA GLU A 297 8.88 15.36 -28.62
C GLU A 297 7.46 15.57 -29.15
N ASN A 298 6.99 14.75 -30.09
CA ASN A 298 5.63 14.82 -30.61
C ASN A 298 4.58 14.54 -29.52
N LEU A 299 4.85 13.61 -28.61
CA LEU A 299 3.93 13.27 -27.54
C LEU A 299 3.85 14.37 -26.47
N ILE A 300 4.95 15.09 -26.23
CA ILE A 300 4.98 16.23 -25.31
C ILE A 300 4.05 17.33 -25.83
N HIS A 301 4.07 17.61 -27.13
CA HIS A 301 3.15 18.57 -27.75
C HIS A 301 1.69 18.13 -27.66
N GLU A 302 1.40 16.86 -27.86
CA GLU A 302 0.04 16.32 -27.72
C GLU A 302 -0.47 16.37 -26.25
N LEU A 303 0.41 16.13 -25.28
CA LEU A 303 0.07 16.17 -23.86
C LEU A 303 0.00 17.58 -23.28
N ASN A 304 0.53 18.58 -23.96
CA ASN A 304 0.46 19.99 -23.59
C ASN A 304 -0.34 20.82 -24.60
N PRO A 305 -1.66 20.60 -24.74
CA PRO A 305 -2.51 21.31 -25.71
C PRO A 305 -2.58 22.82 -25.45
N PHE A 306 -2.15 23.28 -24.28
CA PHE A 306 -2.17 24.69 -23.89
C PHE A 306 -0.83 25.40 -24.11
N HIS A 307 0.21 24.71 -24.60
CA HIS A 307 1.57 25.25 -24.81
C HIS A 307 2.15 25.94 -23.56
N ILE A 308 1.93 25.33 -22.37
CA ILE A 308 2.43 25.84 -21.10
C ILE A 308 3.87 25.36 -20.92
N ASN A 309 4.85 26.20 -21.17
CA ASN A 309 6.28 25.88 -21.04
C ASN A 309 6.67 25.39 -19.65
N GLU A 310 6.02 25.88 -18.60
CA GLU A 310 6.25 25.41 -17.22
C GLU A 310 5.86 23.94 -17.01
N LEU A 311 4.79 23.49 -17.66
CA LEU A 311 4.37 22.09 -17.58
C LEU A 311 5.36 21.17 -18.31
N GLU A 312 5.83 21.57 -19.48
CA GLU A 312 6.88 20.87 -20.22
C GLU A 312 8.15 20.75 -19.38
N TYR A 313 8.56 21.84 -18.73
CA TYR A 313 9.73 21.86 -17.87
C TYR A 313 9.58 20.95 -16.64
N ILE A 314 8.45 20.97 -15.96
CA ILE A 314 8.17 20.10 -14.81
C ILE A 314 8.16 18.63 -15.23
N LEU A 315 7.50 18.32 -16.33
CA LEU A 315 7.42 16.96 -16.87
C LEU A 315 8.80 16.48 -17.34
N TYR A 316 9.56 17.35 -18.00
CA TYR A 316 10.92 17.06 -18.45
C TYR A 316 11.85 16.80 -17.25
N LYS A 317 11.90 17.68 -16.26
CA LYS A 317 12.69 17.48 -15.03
C LYS A 317 12.32 16.23 -14.27
N SER A 318 11.05 15.91 -14.17
CA SER A 318 10.61 14.67 -13.52
C SER A 318 10.99 13.41 -14.30
N ALA A 319 11.17 13.52 -15.61
CA ALA A 319 11.51 12.39 -16.47
C ALA A 319 13.01 12.07 -16.51
N ILE A 320 13.89 13.10 -16.53
CA ILE A 320 15.34 12.90 -16.67
C ILE A 320 16.11 12.84 -15.35
N GLY A 321 15.46 13.22 -14.23
CA GLY A 321 16.14 13.28 -12.91
C GLY A 321 17.26 14.33 -12.86
N ASP A 322 17.98 14.39 -11.74
CA ASP A 322 19.00 15.42 -11.47
C ASP A 322 20.34 15.22 -12.20
N GLU A 323 20.42 14.34 -13.19
CA GLU A 323 21.71 14.03 -13.87
C GLU A 323 22.20 15.15 -14.79
N GLU A 324 21.33 16.03 -15.29
CA GLU A 324 21.75 17.15 -16.18
C GLU A 324 22.14 18.45 -15.45
N GLU A 325 21.88 18.58 -14.15
CA GLU A 325 22.35 19.78 -13.41
C GLU A 325 23.88 19.88 -13.26
N LYS A 326 24.62 18.79 -13.55
CA LYS A 326 26.08 18.79 -13.46
C LYS A 326 26.80 19.34 -14.69
N ASP A 327 26.17 19.32 -15.84
CA ASP A 327 26.83 19.77 -17.08
C ASP A 327 26.62 21.27 -17.38
N CYS A 328 25.58 21.89 -16.81
CA CYS A 328 25.33 23.33 -17.03
C CYS A 328 26.19 24.25 -16.16
N CYS A 329 26.91 23.74 -15.14
CA CYS A 329 27.75 24.57 -14.27
C CYS A 329 29.24 24.55 -14.62
N ASN A 330 29.67 23.85 -15.67
CA ASN A 330 31.07 23.76 -16.08
C ASN A 330 31.42 24.54 -17.34
N GLU A 331 30.52 25.34 -17.88
CA GLU A 331 30.85 26.29 -18.95
C GLU A 331 30.61 27.73 -18.45
N ASN A 332 31.53 28.23 -17.60
CA ASN A 332 31.88 29.65 -17.46
C ASN A 332 33.26 29.77 -16.81
#